data_cffec4c0e2e3f85817344d0fb9b162bf
#
_entry.id   cffec4c0e2e3f85817344d0fb9b162bf
#
_cell.length_a   1.000
_cell.length_b   1.000
_cell.length_c   1.000
_cell.angle_alpha   90.00
_cell.angle_beta   90.00
_cell.angle_gamma   90.00
#
_symmetry.space_group_name_H-M   'P 1'
#
loop_
_entity.id
_entity.type
_entity.pdbx_description
1 polymer ?
#
loop_
_entity_poly.entity_id
_entity_poly.type
_entity_poly.pdbx_seq_one_letter_code
_entity_poly.pdbx_strand_id
1 'polypeptide(L)' 'MKVSIVEPRGVIWEGMSKQVILPAADGQMSVLDLHQPFLVRLKSGRIKTSGIETKIKEGIAFMRANELKIVVEV' A
#
# COMPACT_ATOMS: atom_id res chain seq x y z
N MET A 1 -11.75 -2.34 -1.31
CA MET A 1 -11.20 -1.02 -0.94
C MET A 1 -10.59 -0.32 -2.13
N LYS A 2 -10.62 0.98 -2.10
CA LYS A 2 -9.90 1.77 -3.09
C LYS A 2 -8.44 1.85 -2.69
N VAL A 3 -7.52 1.62 -3.64
CA VAL A 3 -6.08 1.62 -3.39
C VAL A 3 -5.40 2.60 -4.32
N SER A 4 -4.51 3.43 -3.78
CA SER A 4 -3.65 4.31 -4.57
C SER A 4 -2.22 4.11 -4.14
N ILE A 5 -1.32 3.91 -5.12
CA ILE A 5 0.11 3.86 -4.88
C ILE A 5 0.70 5.05 -5.63
N VAL A 6 1.27 5.99 -4.88
CA VAL A 6 1.80 7.23 -5.45
C VAL A 6 3.27 7.42 -5.08
N GLU A 7 4.01 8.12 -5.92
CA GLU A 7 5.39 8.50 -5.68
C GLU A 7 5.53 9.96 -6.15
N PRO A 8 6.68 10.65 -5.88
CA PRO A 8 6.76 12.10 -6.17
C PRO A 8 6.41 12.53 -7.58
N ARG A 9 6.55 11.65 -8.57
CA ARG A 9 6.25 11.98 -9.96
C ARG A 9 4.80 11.76 -10.34
N GLY A 10 4.03 11.08 -9.49
CA GLY A 10 2.63 10.83 -9.78
C GLY A 10 2.15 9.47 -9.30
N VAL A 11 1.04 9.03 -9.89
CA VAL A 11 0.39 7.78 -9.52
C VAL A 11 1.07 6.60 -10.21
N ILE A 12 1.50 5.61 -9.41
CA ILE A 12 2.03 4.34 -9.94
C ILE A 12 0.88 3.43 -10.32
N TRP A 13 -0.11 3.31 -9.44
CA TRP A 13 -1.26 2.46 -9.67
C TRP A 13 -2.44 2.93 -8.82
N GLU A 14 -3.63 2.80 -9.37
CA GLU A 14 -4.85 3.13 -8.67
C GLU A 14 -5.95 2.18 -9.12
N GLY A 15 -6.73 1.68 -8.16
CA GLY A 15 -7.81 0.76 -8.49
C GLY A 15 -8.46 0.18 -7.26
N MET A 16 -9.34 -0.79 -7.48
CA MET A 16 -10.04 -1.50 -6.41
C MET A 16 -9.36 -2.82 -6.13
N SER A 17 -9.24 -3.18 -4.86
CA SER A 17 -8.66 -4.44 -4.47
C SER A 17 -9.32 -4.94 -3.19
N LYS A 18 -9.33 -6.27 -3.02
CA LYS A 18 -9.85 -6.89 -1.80
C LYS A 18 -8.74 -7.18 -0.80
N GLN A 19 -7.49 -7.21 -1.27
CA GLN A 19 -6.35 -7.52 -0.42
C GLN A 19 -5.11 -6.83 -0.96
N VAL A 20 -4.33 -6.25 -0.05
CA VAL A 20 -3.03 -5.65 -0.36
C VAL A 20 -2.01 -6.21 0.62
N ILE A 21 -0.86 -6.63 0.11
CA ILE A 21 0.24 -7.10 0.94
C ILE A 21 1.30 -6.01 0.95
N LEU A 22 1.69 -5.58 2.15
CA LEU A 22 2.62 -4.48 2.36
C LEU A 22 3.89 -4.94 3.07
N PRO A 23 5.07 -4.43 2.68
CA PRO A 23 6.30 -4.68 3.43
C PRO A 23 6.41 -3.69 4.58
N ALA A 24 5.61 -3.89 5.63
CA ALA A 24 5.62 -2.99 6.78
C ALA A 24 6.94 -3.12 7.55
N ALA A 25 7.30 -2.08 8.29
CA ALA A 25 8.60 -2.02 8.99
C ALA A 25 8.77 -3.19 9.96
N ASP A 26 7.69 -3.64 10.58
CA ASP A 26 7.72 -4.75 11.54
C ASP A 26 7.55 -6.12 10.90
N GLY A 27 7.39 -6.18 9.60
CA GLY A 27 7.16 -7.43 8.87
C GLY A 27 6.04 -7.29 7.85
N GLN A 28 5.79 -8.36 7.12
CA GLN A 28 4.76 -8.35 6.09
C GLN A 28 3.36 -8.17 6.70
N MET A 29 2.57 -7.30 6.10
CA MET A 29 1.23 -6.98 6.56
C MET A 29 0.23 -7.21 5.45
N SER A 30 -0.87 -7.87 5.76
CA SER A 30 -1.97 -8.07 4.81
C SER A 30 -3.13 -7.17 5.18
N VAL A 31 -3.56 -6.33 4.24
CA VAL A 31 -4.69 -5.42 4.44
C VAL A 31 -5.86 -5.95 3.64
N LEU A 32 -6.94 -6.28 4.33
CA LEU A 32 -8.15 -6.78 3.71
C LEU A 32 -9.18 -5.67 3.57
N ASP A 33 -10.14 -5.91 2.69
CA ASP A 33 -11.25 -5.01 2.51
C ASP A 33 -11.91 -4.70 3.86
N LEU A 34 -12.28 -3.43 4.08
CA LEU A 34 -12.90 -2.94 5.31
C LEU A 34 -12.00 -3.03 6.56
N HIS A 35 -10.70 -3.14 6.36
CA HIS A 35 -9.75 -3.13 7.48
C HIS A 35 -9.88 -1.82 8.27
N GLN A 36 -9.70 -1.90 9.60
CA GLN A 36 -9.76 -0.71 10.44
C GLN A 36 -8.68 0.30 10.06
N PRO A 37 -8.85 1.58 10.37
CA PRO A 37 -7.87 2.62 10.05
C PRO A 37 -6.50 2.35 10.68
N PHE A 38 -5.43 2.68 9.94
CA PHE A 38 -4.06 2.57 10.44
C PHE A 38 -3.14 3.51 9.67
N LEU A 39 -1.96 3.71 10.24
CA LEU A 39 -0.84 4.40 9.60
C LEU A 39 0.40 3.58 9.90
N VAL A 40 1.11 3.11 8.87
CA VAL A 40 2.32 2.29 9.06
C VAL A 40 3.44 2.73 8.13
N ARG A 41 4.67 2.54 8.58
CA ARG A 41 5.84 2.75 7.74
C ARG A 41 6.14 1.48 6.96
N LEU A 42 6.60 1.68 5.73
CA LEU A 42 7.00 0.57 4.85
C LEU A 42 8.50 0.58 4.69
N LYS A 43 9.08 -0.62 4.66
CA LYS A 43 10.50 -0.82 4.38
C LYS A 43 10.67 -1.24 2.93
N SER A 44 11.93 -1.37 2.49
CA SER A 44 12.24 -1.90 1.17
C SER A 44 11.58 -3.26 0.98
N GLY A 45 10.93 -3.44 -0.15
CA GLY A 45 10.22 -4.67 -0.47
C GLY A 45 9.23 -4.46 -1.59
N ARG A 46 8.20 -5.29 -1.63
CA ARG A 46 7.21 -5.23 -2.70
C ARG A 46 5.80 -5.11 -2.15
N ILE A 47 5.03 -4.22 -2.76
CA ILE A 47 3.60 -4.10 -2.53
C ILE A 47 2.93 -4.99 -3.55
N LYS A 48 2.02 -5.86 -3.10
CA LYS A 48 1.31 -6.78 -3.98
C LYS A 48 -0.18 -6.54 -3.88
N THR A 49 -0.83 -6.30 -5.00
CA THR A 49 -2.28 -6.10 -5.05
C THR A 49 -2.79 -6.34 -6.48
N SER A 50 -3.97 -6.96 -6.60
CA SER A 50 -4.67 -7.13 -7.89
C SER A 50 -3.78 -7.61 -9.03
N GLY A 51 -2.89 -8.55 -8.77
CA GLY A 51 -2.01 -9.12 -9.79
C GLY A 51 -0.81 -8.28 -10.16
N ILE A 52 -0.61 -7.12 -9.53
CA ILE A 52 0.59 -6.31 -9.74
C ILE A 52 1.51 -6.37 -8.53
N GLU A 53 2.79 -6.14 -8.78
CA GLU A 53 3.80 -6.00 -7.75
C GLU A 53 4.57 -4.72 -8.02
N THR A 54 4.75 -3.94 -6.97
CA THR A 54 5.52 -2.69 -7.05
C THR A 54 6.67 -2.75 -6.07
N LYS A 55 7.89 -2.69 -6.58
CA LYS A 55 9.09 -2.68 -5.74
C LYS A 55 9.30 -1.27 -5.22
N ILE A 56 9.53 -1.15 -3.91
CA ILE A 56 9.74 0.14 -3.27
C ILE A 56 10.98 0.12 -2.39
N LYS A 57 11.54 1.30 -2.13
CA LYS A 57 12.63 1.48 -1.18
C LYS A 57 12.11 1.76 0.21
N GLU A 58 11.09 2.58 0.31
CA GLU A 58 10.44 2.94 1.56
C GLU A 58 9.11 3.61 1.28
N GLY A 59 8.33 3.81 2.31
CA GLY A 59 7.05 4.47 2.14
C GLY A 59 6.23 4.52 3.42
N ILE A 60 5.02 5.04 3.26
CA ILE A 60 4.03 5.11 4.32
C ILE A 60 2.70 4.68 3.72
N ALA A 61 1.97 3.84 4.45
CA ALA A 61 0.63 3.42 4.05
C ALA A 61 -0.36 3.82 5.12
N PHE A 62 -1.50 4.35 4.70
CA PHE A 62 -2.56 4.66 5.64
C PHE A 62 -3.92 4.28 5.07
N MET A 63 -4.77 3.81 5.96
CA MET A 63 -6.10 3.32 5.64
C MET A 63 -7.12 4.14 6.40
N ARG A 64 -8.15 4.63 5.68
CA ARG A 64 -9.25 5.36 6.28
C ARG A 64 -10.46 5.26 5.36
N ALA A 65 -11.63 4.97 5.94
CA ALA A 65 -12.88 4.90 5.19
C ALA A 65 -12.78 3.97 3.97
N ASN A 66 -12.21 2.80 4.17
CA ASN A 66 -12.00 1.76 3.15
C ASN A 66 -11.20 2.26 1.94
N GLU A 67 -10.32 3.23 2.17
CA GLU A 67 -9.39 3.73 1.17
C GLU A 67 -7.97 3.58 1.69
N LEU A 68 -7.15 2.86 0.93
CA LEU A 68 -5.75 2.63 1.27
C LEU A 68 -4.89 3.51 0.38
N LYS A 69 -4.17 4.44 0.98
CA LYS A 69 -3.26 5.32 0.27
C LYS A 69 -1.83 4.98 0.65
N ILE A 70 -0.99 4.77 -0.36
CA ILE A 70 0.38 4.31 -0.18
C ILE A 70 1.29 5.30 -0.90
N VAL A 71 2.15 5.99 -0.12
CA VAL A 71 3.10 6.96 -0.66
C VAL A 71 4.48 6.33 -0.57
N VAL A 72 5.17 6.21 -1.69
CA VAL A 72 6.42 5.43 -1.76
C VAL A 72 7.55 6.17 -2.46
N GLU A 73 8.76 5.69 -2.21
CA GLU A 73 9.95 5.95 -3.01
C GLU A 73 10.34 4.67 -3.72
N VAL A 74 10.53 4.76 -5.01
CA VAL A 74 10.90 3.61 -5.85
C VAL A 74 12.36 3.65 -6.28
#